data_8d6a174abe08cdf69350155e3b7f4b33
#
_entry.id   8d6a174abe08cdf69350155e3b7f4b33
#
_cell.length_a   1.000
_cell.length_b   1.000
_cell.length_c   1.000
_cell.angle_alpha   90.00
_cell.angle_beta   90.00
_cell.angle_gamma   90.00
#
_symmetry.space_group_name_H-M   'P 1'
#
loop_
_entity.id
_entity.type
_entity.pdbx_description
1 polymer ?
#
loop_
_entity_poly.entity_id
_entity_poly.type
_entity_poly.pdbx_seq_one_letter_code
_entity_poly.pdbx_strand_id
1 'polypeptide(L)'
;ACADALERLGARVSRVDAGRDLAEVLVRLSPDVCFNALHGAWGEDGCVQGVLETLGLPYTHSGVLASALAMDKTRAKAVLAAAGVTVPGGGLYDRRLAAVIKPNAEGSSVGVFIVEAGANAPPQAIAADDWALGDEVLVEPYIPGLELAVGVMDGRAMTVTEIVPSSGFYDYEAKYGEGGSTHVLPARIPPEVADRARRLAEISHAALGCSGVSRSDLRYDAVNDILVLLEVN
;
A
#
# COMPACT_ATOMS: atom_id res chain seq x y z
N ALA A 1 -14.19 12.86 7.11
CA ALA A 1 -14.21 13.13 5.65
C ALA A 1 -15.13 12.16 4.89
N CYS A 2 -14.86 10.81 4.85
CA CYS A 2 -15.70 9.85 4.09
C CYS A 2 -17.13 9.81 4.59
N ALA A 3 -17.36 9.68 5.90
CA ALA A 3 -18.69 9.67 6.49
C ALA A 3 -19.50 10.91 6.11
N ASP A 4 -18.90 12.10 6.23
CA ASP A 4 -19.59 13.36 5.88
C ASP A 4 -19.91 13.46 4.38
N ALA A 5 -19.07 12.84 3.53
CA ALA A 5 -19.33 12.75 2.09
C ALA A 5 -20.52 11.81 1.79
N LEU A 6 -20.58 10.66 2.44
CA LEU A 6 -21.67 9.71 2.31
C LEU A 6 -23.00 10.30 2.82
N GLU A 7 -22.97 11.01 3.95
CA GLU A 7 -24.14 11.72 4.48
C GLU A 7 -24.66 12.78 3.50
N ARG A 8 -23.76 13.54 2.84
CA ARG A 8 -24.16 14.51 1.80
C ARG A 8 -24.78 13.85 0.56
N LEU A 9 -24.45 12.57 0.31
CA LEU A 9 -25.08 11.78 -0.75
C LEU A 9 -26.41 11.13 -0.31
N GLY A 10 -26.87 11.39 0.91
CA GLY A 10 -28.15 10.90 1.44
C GLY A 10 -28.06 9.56 2.18
N ALA A 11 -26.87 9.02 2.40
CA ALA A 11 -26.72 7.81 3.20
C ALA A 11 -26.88 8.10 4.70
N ARG A 12 -27.51 7.17 5.41
CA ARG A 12 -27.49 7.15 6.87
C ARG A 12 -26.22 6.43 7.33
N VAL A 13 -25.28 7.16 7.91
CA VAL A 13 -23.95 6.63 8.26
C VAL A 13 -23.87 6.31 9.75
N SER A 14 -23.49 5.07 10.07
CA SER A 14 -23.06 4.65 11.40
C SER A 14 -21.55 4.47 11.41
N ARG A 15 -20.84 5.23 12.25
CA ARG A 15 -19.38 5.12 12.40
C ARG A 15 -19.10 4.03 13.42
N VAL A 16 -18.34 3.02 13.00
CA VAL A 16 -17.99 1.86 13.82
C VAL A 16 -16.47 1.80 13.95
N ASP A 17 -15.97 1.75 15.16
CA ASP A 17 -14.60 1.43 15.46
C ASP A 17 -14.47 -0.10 15.54
N ALA A 18 -13.58 -0.68 14.74
CA ALA A 18 -13.49 -2.12 14.56
C ALA A 18 -12.72 -2.78 15.71
N GLY A 19 -13.45 -3.17 16.75
CA GLY A 19 -12.95 -3.94 17.87
C GLY A 19 -13.17 -5.45 17.70
N ARG A 20 -12.85 -6.21 18.73
CA ARG A 20 -13.07 -7.67 18.77
C ARG A 20 -14.56 -8.07 18.73
N ASP A 21 -15.44 -7.16 19.03
CA ASP A 21 -16.89 -7.29 19.00
C ASP A 21 -17.51 -6.85 17.66
N LEU A 22 -16.70 -6.60 16.63
CA LEU A 22 -17.15 -6.08 15.35
C LEU A 22 -18.33 -6.87 14.77
N ALA A 23 -18.26 -8.20 14.79
CA ALA A 23 -19.32 -9.05 14.25
C ALA A 23 -20.66 -8.81 14.98
N GLU A 24 -20.65 -8.72 16.31
CA GLU A 24 -21.84 -8.41 17.10
C GLU A 24 -22.41 -7.02 16.80
N VAL A 25 -21.53 -6.02 16.68
CA VAL A 25 -21.91 -4.64 16.34
C VAL A 25 -22.59 -4.61 14.98
N LEU A 26 -22.02 -5.26 13.97
CA LEU A 26 -22.56 -5.31 12.61
C LEU A 26 -23.92 -6.04 12.55
N VAL A 27 -24.07 -7.16 13.27
CA VAL A 27 -25.36 -7.86 13.37
C VAL A 27 -26.44 -6.96 13.97
N ARG A 28 -26.14 -6.21 15.04
CA ARG A 28 -27.08 -5.28 15.65
C ARG A 28 -27.44 -4.09 14.76
N LEU A 29 -26.45 -3.56 14.04
CA LEU A 29 -26.65 -2.42 13.14
C LEU A 29 -27.39 -2.80 11.86
N SER A 30 -27.18 -4.04 11.39
CA SER A 30 -27.75 -4.54 10.13
C SER A 30 -27.61 -3.53 8.98
N PRO A 31 -26.38 -3.13 8.62
CA PRO A 31 -26.16 -2.14 7.56
C PRO A 31 -26.45 -2.74 6.19
N ASP A 32 -26.89 -1.92 5.24
CA ASP A 32 -27.06 -2.32 3.83
C ASP A 32 -25.71 -2.54 3.13
N VAL A 33 -24.67 -1.78 3.54
CA VAL A 33 -23.31 -1.86 3.00
C VAL A 33 -22.29 -1.32 4.00
N CYS A 34 -21.10 -1.89 4.01
CA CYS A 34 -19.98 -1.44 4.83
C CYS A 34 -18.94 -0.72 3.96
N PHE A 35 -18.62 0.52 4.31
CA PHE A 35 -17.46 1.23 3.75
C PHE A 35 -16.26 0.96 4.65
N ASN A 36 -15.30 0.14 4.17
CA ASN A 36 -14.09 -0.16 4.92
C ASN A 36 -13.08 0.98 4.79
N ALA A 37 -12.83 1.69 5.90
CA ALA A 37 -11.84 2.77 6.00
C ALA A 37 -10.73 2.43 7.01
N LEU A 38 -10.56 1.15 7.33
CA LEU A 38 -9.53 0.68 8.26
C LEU A 38 -8.17 0.64 7.57
N HIS A 39 -7.11 0.68 8.37
CA HIS A 39 -5.73 0.63 7.91
C HIS A 39 -4.94 -0.42 8.71
N GLY A 40 -3.95 -1.03 8.04
CA GLY A 40 -3.02 -1.97 8.64
C GLY A 40 -3.65 -3.32 9.00
N ALA A 41 -3.06 -3.98 9.99
CA ALA A 41 -3.50 -5.29 10.47
C ALA A 41 -4.99 -5.30 10.84
N TRP A 42 -5.67 -6.41 10.57
CA TRP A 42 -7.11 -6.66 10.67
C TRP A 42 -7.94 -5.95 9.61
N GLY A 43 -7.62 -4.71 9.23
CA GLY A 43 -8.41 -3.88 8.32
C GLY A 43 -8.11 -4.11 6.84
N GLU A 44 -6.83 -4.35 6.49
CA GLU A 44 -6.34 -4.47 5.11
C GLU A 44 -5.83 -5.87 4.76
N ASP A 45 -5.81 -6.81 5.71
CA ASP A 45 -5.22 -8.16 5.59
C ASP A 45 -6.23 -9.28 5.28
N GLY A 46 -7.49 -8.95 5.04
CA GLY A 46 -8.56 -9.91 4.77
C GLY A 46 -9.36 -10.34 5.99
N CYS A 47 -8.94 -10.01 7.22
CA CYS A 47 -9.62 -10.42 8.44
C CYS A 47 -11.03 -9.81 8.56
N VAL A 48 -11.14 -8.49 8.46
CA VAL A 48 -12.44 -7.79 8.48
C VAL A 48 -13.29 -8.18 7.28
N GLN A 49 -12.70 -8.32 6.11
CA GLN A 49 -13.39 -8.77 4.90
C GLN A 49 -14.00 -10.15 5.10
N GLY A 50 -13.29 -11.08 5.78
CA GLY A 50 -13.82 -12.40 6.12
C GLY A 50 -15.00 -12.36 7.08
N VAL A 51 -15.01 -11.44 8.04
CA VAL A 51 -16.17 -11.20 8.92
C VAL A 51 -17.36 -10.71 8.11
N LEU A 52 -17.16 -9.74 7.22
CA LEU A 52 -18.21 -9.17 6.38
C LEU A 52 -18.81 -10.21 5.43
N GLU A 53 -17.97 -11.04 4.78
CA GLU A 53 -18.43 -12.13 3.92
C GLU A 53 -19.22 -13.20 4.70
N THR A 54 -18.74 -13.57 5.90
CA THR A 54 -19.43 -14.54 6.76
C THR A 54 -20.79 -14.05 7.21
N LEU A 55 -20.94 -12.73 7.41
CA LEU A 55 -22.20 -12.10 7.76
C LEU A 55 -23.09 -11.82 6.53
N GLY A 56 -22.59 -12.04 5.32
CA GLY A 56 -23.31 -11.73 4.08
C GLY A 56 -23.52 -10.23 3.84
N LEU A 57 -22.66 -9.39 4.41
CA LEU A 57 -22.75 -7.93 4.30
C LEU A 57 -21.93 -7.44 3.08
N PRO A 58 -22.54 -6.72 2.14
CA PRO A 58 -21.80 -6.05 1.07
C PRO A 58 -20.80 -5.03 1.64
N TYR A 59 -19.63 -4.94 1.04
CA TYR A 59 -18.60 -3.99 1.46
C TYR A 59 -17.80 -3.44 0.28
N THR A 60 -17.14 -2.32 0.51
CA THR A 60 -16.27 -1.67 -0.48
C THR A 60 -14.89 -2.30 -0.51
N HIS A 61 -14.18 -2.11 -1.64
CA HIS A 61 -12.82 -2.54 -1.90
C HIS A 61 -12.66 -4.06 -2.12
N SER A 62 -11.43 -4.52 -2.00
CA SER A 62 -11.04 -5.90 -2.35
C SER A 62 -11.49 -6.92 -1.31
N GLY A 63 -11.71 -8.15 -1.76
CA GLY A 63 -12.10 -9.28 -0.92
C GLY A 63 -10.94 -9.89 -0.12
N VAL A 64 -11.25 -10.95 0.62
CA VAL A 64 -10.32 -11.61 1.56
C VAL A 64 -8.98 -11.97 0.92
N LEU A 65 -9.00 -12.68 -0.21
CA LEU A 65 -7.76 -13.17 -0.83
C LEU A 65 -6.88 -12.03 -1.34
N ALA A 66 -7.46 -11.05 -2.02
CA ALA A 66 -6.73 -9.92 -2.58
C ALA A 66 -6.11 -9.07 -1.47
N SER A 67 -6.86 -8.78 -0.41
CA SER A 67 -6.39 -8.03 0.76
C SER A 67 -5.25 -8.76 1.48
N ALA A 68 -5.41 -10.04 1.78
CA ALA A 68 -4.36 -10.85 2.42
C ALA A 68 -3.09 -10.95 1.56
N LEU A 69 -3.26 -11.09 0.24
CA LEU A 69 -2.15 -11.18 -0.69
C LEU A 69 -1.41 -9.86 -0.83
N ALA A 70 -2.12 -8.73 -0.92
CA ALA A 70 -1.52 -7.40 -1.03
C ALA A 70 -0.74 -7.03 0.24
N MET A 71 -1.21 -7.42 1.43
CA MET A 71 -0.54 -7.18 2.69
C MET A 71 0.80 -7.92 2.79
N ASP A 72 0.91 -9.14 2.27
CA ASP A 72 2.17 -9.92 2.21
C ASP A 72 3.02 -9.50 1.01
N LYS A 73 3.96 -8.59 1.23
CA LYS A 73 4.77 -8.01 0.15
C LYS A 73 5.57 -9.05 -0.64
N THR A 74 6.06 -10.10 0.02
CA THR A 74 6.82 -11.18 -0.64
C THR A 74 5.92 -11.95 -1.61
N ARG A 75 4.73 -12.34 -1.17
CA ARG A 75 3.76 -13.08 -1.99
C ARG A 75 3.16 -12.19 -3.07
N ALA A 76 2.78 -10.95 -2.73
CA ALA A 76 2.30 -9.99 -3.71
C ALA A 76 3.30 -9.81 -4.86
N LYS A 77 4.58 -9.59 -4.57
CA LYS A 77 5.63 -9.43 -5.58
C LYS A 77 5.84 -10.67 -6.45
N ALA A 78 5.73 -11.86 -5.88
CA ALA A 78 5.80 -13.09 -6.66
C ALA A 78 4.67 -13.17 -7.71
N VAL A 79 3.44 -12.84 -7.32
CA VAL A 79 2.29 -12.78 -8.23
C VAL A 79 2.45 -11.68 -9.26
N LEU A 80 2.85 -10.49 -8.84
CA LEU A 80 3.06 -9.34 -9.72
C LEU A 80 4.16 -9.59 -10.76
N ALA A 81 5.28 -10.17 -10.33
CA ALA A 81 6.37 -10.54 -11.25
C ALA A 81 5.93 -11.59 -12.27
N ALA A 82 5.14 -12.60 -11.85
CA ALA A 82 4.55 -13.59 -12.75
C ALA A 82 3.58 -12.96 -13.77
N ALA A 83 2.94 -11.86 -13.42
CA ALA A 83 2.08 -11.07 -14.31
C ALA A 83 2.86 -10.07 -15.19
N GLY A 84 4.20 -10.05 -15.14
CA GLY A 84 5.05 -9.17 -15.93
C GLY A 84 5.22 -7.76 -15.36
N VAL A 85 4.84 -7.54 -14.10
CA VAL A 85 5.05 -6.27 -13.41
C VAL A 85 6.48 -6.20 -12.88
N THR A 86 7.19 -5.11 -13.18
CA THR A 86 8.51 -4.86 -12.61
C THR A 86 8.39 -4.50 -11.13
N VAL A 87 8.95 -5.33 -10.27
CA VAL A 87 8.99 -5.15 -8.82
C VAL A 87 10.43 -5.15 -8.33
N PRO A 88 10.76 -4.52 -7.18
CA PRO A 88 12.09 -4.64 -6.60
C PRO A 88 12.42 -6.10 -6.30
N GLY A 89 13.59 -6.56 -6.71
CA GLY A 89 14.07 -7.89 -6.36
C GLY A 89 14.39 -7.96 -4.87
N GLY A 90 13.80 -8.93 -4.16
CA GLY A 90 14.19 -9.24 -2.78
C GLY A 90 15.51 -10.02 -2.76
N GLY A 91 16.29 -9.88 -1.66
CA GLY A 91 17.56 -10.60 -1.55
C GLY A 91 18.21 -10.47 -0.18
N LEU A 92 19.44 -10.96 -0.10
CA LEU A 92 20.28 -10.74 1.07
C LEU A 92 20.84 -9.32 1.07
N TYR A 93 21.04 -8.76 2.27
CA TYR A 93 21.65 -7.46 2.42
C TYR A 93 23.08 -7.45 1.85
N ASP A 94 23.30 -6.59 0.85
CA ASP A 94 24.60 -6.31 0.28
C ASP A 94 25.00 -4.86 0.63
N ARG A 95 25.94 -4.71 1.59
CA ARG A 95 26.43 -3.41 2.04
C ARG A 95 27.01 -2.51 0.94
N ARG A 96 27.32 -3.05 -0.24
CA ARG A 96 27.82 -2.26 -1.39
C ARG A 96 26.74 -1.48 -2.09
N LEU A 97 25.48 -1.82 -1.85
CA LEU A 97 24.31 -1.21 -2.48
C LEU A 97 23.46 -0.51 -1.41
N ALA A 98 22.84 0.58 -1.81
CA ALA A 98 21.79 1.16 -0.98
C ALA A 98 20.56 0.23 -0.97
N ALA A 99 19.98 0.03 0.19
CA ALA A 99 18.88 -0.90 0.37
C ALA A 99 17.74 -0.29 1.18
N VAL A 100 16.55 -0.83 0.97
CA VAL A 100 15.38 -0.63 1.84
C VAL A 100 15.18 -1.91 2.65
N ILE A 101 15.09 -1.77 3.96
CA ILE A 101 14.77 -2.87 4.86
C ILE A 101 13.43 -2.53 5.52
N LYS A 102 12.47 -3.46 5.43
CA LYS A 102 11.10 -3.22 5.90
C LYS A 102 10.45 -4.53 6.36
N PRO A 103 9.45 -4.47 7.26
CA PRO A 103 8.63 -5.64 7.59
C PRO A 103 7.87 -6.14 6.37
N ASN A 104 7.68 -7.46 6.28
CA ASN A 104 6.95 -8.07 5.16
C ASN A 104 5.47 -7.70 5.15
N ALA A 105 4.82 -7.72 6.32
CA ALA A 105 3.36 -7.65 6.46
C ALA A 105 2.86 -6.42 7.25
N GLU A 106 3.61 -5.32 7.24
CA GLU A 106 3.20 -4.08 7.89
C GLU A 106 2.82 -3.00 6.87
N GLY A 107 1.84 -2.17 7.25
CA GLY A 107 1.35 -1.04 6.47
C GLY A 107 2.00 0.29 6.86
N SER A 108 1.60 1.36 6.16
CA SER A 108 1.88 2.77 6.52
C SER A 108 3.35 3.16 6.70
N SER A 109 4.29 2.48 6.03
CA SER A 109 5.74 2.69 6.14
C SER A 109 6.32 2.51 7.56
N VAL A 110 5.62 1.82 8.45
CA VAL A 110 6.12 1.50 9.78
C VAL A 110 7.29 0.53 9.67
N GLY A 111 8.40 0.83 10.34
CA GLY A 111 9.60 -0.02 10.35
C GLY A 111 10.38 -0.06 9.02
N VAL A 112 10.20 0.93 8.15
CA VAL A 112 10.98 1.05 6.90
C VAL A 112 12.28 1.78 7.18
N PHE A 113 13.41 1.18 6.80
CA PHE A 113 14.73 1.76 6.92
C PHE A 113 15.41 1.86 5.56
N ILE A 114 16.00 3.02 5.28
CA ILE A 114 16.93 3.18 4.16
C ILE A 114 18.34 3.00 4.71
N VAL A 115 19.09 2.12 4.06
CA VAL A 115 20.49 1.85 4.40
C VAL A 115 21.35 2.30 3.21
N GLU A 116 22.22 3.25 3.44
CA GLU A 116 23.11 3.76 2.42
C GLU A 116 24.17 2.72 2.01
N ALA A 117 24.66 2.83 0.78
CA ALA A 117 25.76 2.02 0.30
C ALA A 117 27.00 2.23 1.19
N GLY A 118 27.66 1.16 1.56
CA GLY A 118 28.84 1.21 2.43
C GLY A 118 28.55 1.16 3.94
N ALA A 119 27.28 1.11 4.35
CA ALA A 119 26.94 0.94 5.76
C ALA A 119 27.52 -0.38 6.32
N ASN A 120 28.06 -0.32 7.55
CA ASN A 120 28.76 -1.46 8.15
C ASN A 120 27.81 -2.53 8.73
N ALA A 121 26.55 -2.16 9.02
CA ALA A 121 25.54 -3.06 9.59
C ALA A 121 24.14 -2.57 9.21
N PRO A 122 23.13 -3.46 9.23
CA PRO A 122 21.71 -3.06 9.21
C PRO A 122 21.38 -2.17 10.43
N PRO A 123 20.30 -1.41 10.39
CA PRO A 123 19.88 -0.59 11.52
C PRO A 123 19.73 -1.41 12.81
N GLN A 124 20.24 -0.90 13.91
CA GLN A 124 20.19 -1.59 15.21
C GLN A 124 18.75 -1.91 15.66
N ALA A 125 17.79 -1.08 15.25
CA ALA A 125 16.39 -1.29 15.58
C ALA A 125 15.83 -2.64 15.08
N ILE A 126 16.37 -3.19 13.98
CA ILE A 126 15.93 -4.49 13.45
C ILE A 126 16.47 -5.66 14.28
N ALA A 127 17.60 -5.47 14.95
CA ALA A 127 18.24 -6.48 15.79
C ALA A 127 17.91 -6.30 17.28
N ALA A 128 17.07 -5.34 17.62
CA ALA A 128 16.70 -5.06 19.00
C ALA A 128 15.68 -6.09 19.53
N ASP A 129 15.78 -6.43 20.80
CA ASP A 129 14.90 -7.40 21.47
C ASP A 129 13.42 -6.93 21.53
N ASP A 130 13.17 -5.64 21.30
CA ASP A 130 11.84 -5.02 21.27
C ASP A 130 11.25 -4.87 19.85
N TRP A 131 11.87 -5.47 18.82
CA TRP A 131 11.31 -5.53 17.49
C TRP A 131 9.98 -6.29 17.48
N ALA A 132 8.88 -5.58 17.26
CA ALA A 132 7.52 -6.13 17.33
C ALA A 132 6.80 -6.21 15.97
N LEU A 133 7.52 -5.93 14.85
CA LEU A 133 6.94 -5.80 13.51
C LEU A 133 7.03 -7.10 12.68
N GLY A 134 6.94 -8.24 13.35
CA GLY A 134 6.97 -9.57 12.72
C GLY A 134 8.40 -10.11 12.52
N ASP A 135 8.48 -11.42 12.29
CA ASP A 135 9.77 -12.14 12.18
C ASP A 135 10.38 -12.03 10.77
N GLU A 136 9.60 -11.66 9.77
CA GLU A 136 10.04 -11.55 8.38
C GLU A 136 10.37 -10.12 7.99
N VAL A 137 11.63 -9.91 7.62
CA VAL A 137 12.13 -8.64 7.12
C VAL A 137 12.49 -8.77 5.65
N LEU A 138 11.96 -7.86 4.83
CA LEU A 138 12.24 -7.79 3.41
C LEU A 138 13.40 -6.82 3.15
N VAL A 139 14.39 -7.27 2.39
CA VAL A 139 15.52 -6.46 1.94
C VAL A 139 15.41 -6.26 0.44
N GLU A 140 15.41 -5.01 0.00
CA GLU A 140 15.25 -4.63 -1.41
C GLU A 140 16.28 -3.58 -1.81
N PRO A 141 16.69 -3.53 -3.10
CA PRO A 141 17.49 -2.43 -3.57
C PRO A 141 16.72 -1.11 -3.43
N TYR A 142 17.40 -0.07 -2.97
CA TYR A 142 16.82 1.28 -2.99
C TYR A 142 16.68 1.77 -4.43
N ILE A 143 15.48 2.14 -4.83
CA ILE A 143 15.22 2.74 -6.14
C ILE A 143 15.17 4.26 -5.97
N PRO A 144 16.15 5.01 -6.52
CA PRO A 144 16.13 6.46 -6.45
C PRO A 144 15.02 7.07 -7.33
N GLY A 145 14.85 8.38 -7.23
CA GLY A 145 13.95 9.14 -8.11
C GLY A 145 12.60 9.48 -7.52
N LEU A 146 11.59 9.63 -8.38
CA LEU A 146 10.27 10.12 -8.01
C LEU A 146 9.41 9.03 -7.39
N GLU A 147 8.62 9.41 -6.41
CA GLU A 147 7.56 8.58 -5.86
C GLU A 147 6.24 8.90 -6.55
N LEU A 148 5.58 7.86 -7.05
CA LEU A 148 4.35 7.97 -7.82
C LEU A 148 3.27 7.10 -7.19
N ALA A 149 2.03 7.60 -7.21
CA ALA A 149 0.86 6.83 -6.84
C ALA A 149 -0.15 6.81 -7.99
N VAL A 150 -0.76 5.65 -8.21
CA VAL A 150 -1.80 5.47 -9.24
C VAL A 150 -3.00 4.78 -8.60
N GLY A 151 -4.11 5.51 -8.49
CA GLY A 151 -5.40 4.93 -8.14
C GLY A 151 -5.96 4.12 -9.30
N VAL A 152 -6.55 2.98 -9.00
CA VAL A 152 -7.34 2.18 -9.95
C VAL A 152 -8.76 2.10 -9.40
N MET A 153 -9.75 2.39 -10.24
CA MET A 153 -11.16 2.27 -9.92
C MET A 153 -11.83 1.40 -10.97
N ASP A 154 -12.46 0.32 -10.53
CA ASP A 154 -13.14 -0.65 -11.39
C ASP A 154 -12.25 -1.11 -12.58
N GLY A 155 -10.98 -1.42 -12.27
CA GLY A 155 -9.99 -1.91 -13.24
C GLY A 155 -9.41 -0.84 -14.17
N ARG A 156 -9.73 0.44 -13.99
CA ARG A 156 -9.21 1.55 -14.79
C ARG A 156 -8.31 2.47 -13.98
N ALA A 157 -7.10 2.67 -14.44
CA ALA A 157 -6.15 3.56 -13.80
C ALA A 157 -6.56 5.03 -13.94
N MET A 158 -6.42 5.75 -12.86
CA MET A 158 -6.61 7.19 -12.77
C MET A 158 -5.34 7.95 -13.20
N THR A 159 -5.36 9.27 -13.05
CA THR A 159 -4.19 10.11 -13.30
C THR A 159 -3.08 9.78 -12.31
N VAL A 160 -1.85 9.72 -12.80
CA VAL A 160 -0.67 9.51 -11.96
C VAL A 160 -0.42 10.73 -11.08
N THR A 161 -0.27 10.49 -9.80
CA THR A 161 0.10 11.49 -8.79
C THR A 161 1.57 11.36 -8.43
N GLU A 162 2.30 12.47 -8.41
CA GLU A 162 3.64 12.53 -7.84
C GLU A 162 3.54 12.89 -6.36
N ILE A 163 4.21 12.14 -5.52
CA ILE A 163 4.30 12.40 -4.09
C ILE A 163 5.65 13.03 -3.80
N VAL A 164 5.63 14.25 -3.30
CA VAL A 164 6.83 15.02 -2.94
C VAL A 164 6.88 15.13 -1.43
N PRO A 165 7.70 14.32 -0.74
CA PRO A 165 7.85 14.43 0.71
C PRO A 165 8.55 15.74 1.07
N SER A 166 8.15 16.36 2.19
CA SER A 166 8.77 17.59 2.71
C SER A 166 10.15 17.33 3.32
N SER A 167 10.40 16.10 3.80
CA SER A 167 11.70 15.62 4.28
C SER A 167 12.13 14.45 3.41
N GLY A 168 13.21 14.53 2.70
CA GLY A 168 13.89 13.57 1.82
C GLY A 168 13.30 12.16 1.56
N PHE A 169 12.43 11.64 2.41
CA PHE A 169 11.79 10.32 2.28
C PHE A 169 10.32 10.35 2.69
N TYR A 170 9.51 9.52 2.03
CA TYR A 170 8.07 9.40 2.29
C TYR A 170 7.81 8.35 3.40
N ASP A 171 8.15 8.72 4.63
CA ASP A 171 7.94 7.92 5.84
C ASP A 171 6.54 8.14 6.45
N TYR A 172 6.31 7.59 7.64
CA TYR A 172 5.05 7.72 8.36
C TYR A 172 4.69 9.20 8.65
N GLU A 173 5.66 10.03 9.05
CA GLU A 173 5.43 11.45 9.32
C GLU A 173 5.11 12.23 8.03
N ALA A 174 5.78 11.89 6.92
CA ALA A 174 5.49 12.46 5.61
C ALA A 174 4.11 12.04 5.08
N LYS A 175 3.58 10.88 5.50
CA LYS A 175 2.24 10.39 5.11
C LYS A 175 1.12 11.07 5.89
N TYR A 176 1.27 11.26 7.19
CA TYR A 176 0.18 11.62 8.11
C TYR A 176 0.41 12.93 8.88
N GLY A 177 1.63 13.48 8.88
CA GLY A 177 1.96 14.76 9.51
C GLY A 177 1.40 15.96 8.72
N GLU A 178 1.06 17.05 9.42
CA GLU A 178 0.69 18.31 8.76
C GLU A 178 1.84 18.82 7.89
N GLY A 179 1.59 18.97 6.57
CA GLY A 179 2.60 19.41 5.61
C GLY A 179 3.68 18.37 5.30
N GLY A 180 3.47 17.09 5.64
CA GLY A 180 4.44 16.02 5.46
C GLY A 180 4.74 15.68 3.99
N SER A 181 3.80 15.91 3.07
CA SER A 181 4.01 15.73 1.63
C SER A 181 3.12 16.64 0.80
N THR A 182 3.56 16.89 -0.44
CA THR A 182 2.77 17.57 -1.48
C THR A 182 2.42 16.58 -2.58
N HIS A 183 1.15 16.58 -2.98
CA HIS A 183 0.66 15.76 -4.09
C HIS A 183 0.54 16.61 -5.34
N VAL A 184 1.29 16.27 -6.38
CA VAL A 184 1.28 16.96 -7.67
C VAL A 184 0.48 16.12 -8.66
N LEU A 185 -0.61 16.67 -9.16
CA LEU A 185 -1.54 16.00 -10.07
C LEU A 185 -1.82 16.90 -11.29
N PRO A 186 -1.51 16.46 -12.52
CA PRO A 186 -0.78 15.24 -12.86
C PRO A 186 0.69 15.28 -12.43
N ALA A 187 1.31 14.09 -12.28
CA ALA A 187 2.73 13.96 -11.98
C ALA A 187 3.61 14.62 -13.07
N ARG A 188 4.75 15.19 -12.66
CA ARG A 188 5.72 15.86 -13.54
C ARG A 188 6.66 14.84 -14.19
N ILE A 189 6.09 13.94 -14.99
CA ILE A 189 6.79 12.87 -15.70
C ILE A 189 6.42 12.88 -17.19
N PRO A 190 7.26 12.28 -18.07
CA PRO A 190 6.92 12.12 -19.47
C PRO A 190 5.60 11.35 -19.68
N PRO A 191 4.79 11.69 -20.71
CA PRO A 191 3.52 11.01 -20.97
C PRO A 191 3.65 9.49 -21.13
N GLU A 192 4.72 9.01 -21.75
CA GLU A 192 5.01 7.58 -21.93
C GLU A 192 5.31 6.87 -20.61
N VAL A 193 5.91 7.55 -19.64
CA VAL A 193 6.12 7.03 -18.28
C VAL A 193 4.77 6.97 -17.53
N ALA A 194 3.93 8.00 -17.66
CA ALA A 194 2.61 8.00 -17.10
C ALA A 194 1.75 6.86 -17.65
N ASP A 195 1.84 6.58 -18.97
CA ASP A 195 1.14 5.46 -19.59
C ASP A 195 1.65 4.10 -19.10
N ARG A 196 2.97 3.96 -18.90
CA ARG A 196 3.57 2.76 -18.30
C ARG A 196 3.07 2.57 -16.86
N ALA A 197 3.08 3.62 -16.04
CA ALA A 197 2.64 3.57 -14.66
C ALA A 197 1.16 3.15 -14.54
N ARG A 198 0.28 3.73 -15.36
CA ARG A 198 -1.14 3.35 -15.42
C ARG A 198 -1.32 1.88 -15.79
N ARG A 199 -0.63 1.41 -16.85
CA ARG A 199 -0.70 -0.01 -17.24
C ARG A 199 -0.22 -0.95 -16.15
N LEU A 200 0.90 -0.63 -15.47
CA LEU A 200 1.38 -1.44 -14.34
C LEU A 200 0.35 -1.50 -13.22
N ALA A 201 -0.31 -0.39 -12.88
CA ALA A 201 -1.33 -0.36 -11.85
C ALA A 201 -2.55 -1.21 -12.23
N GLU A 202 -3.04 -1.15 -13.47
CA GLU A 202 -4.16 -1.97 -13.96
C GLU A 202 -3.82 -3.46 -13.95
N ILE A 203 -2.62 -3.84 -14.44
CA ILE A 203 -2.15 -5.22 -14.40
C ILE A 203 -2.07 -5.72 -12.95
N SER A 204 -1.53 -4.89 -12.05
CA SER A 204 -1.37 -5.25 -10.64
C SER A 204 -2.71 -5.43 -9.93
N HIS A 205 -3.67 -4.52 -10.18
CA HIS A 205 -5.05 -4.62 -9.69
C HIS A 205 -5.69 -5.94 -10.11
N ALA A 206 -5.58 -6.30 -11.39
CA ALA A 206 -6.13 -7.54 -11.92
C ALA A 206 -5.40 -8.79 -11.41
N ALA A 207 -4.05 -8.76 -11.36
CA ALA A 207 -3.24 -9.91 -10.96
C ALA A 207 -3.44 -10.31 -9.49
N LEU A 208 -3.63 -9.32 -8.61
CA LEU A 208 -3.93 -9.56 -7.19
C LEU A 208 -5.41 -9.88 -6.94
N GLY A 209 -6.28 -9.76 -7.95
CA GLY A 209 -7.71 -9.96 -7.80
C GLY A 209 -8.40 -8.84 -7.03
N CYS A 210 -7.88 -7.63 -7.11
CA CYS A 210 -8.50 -6.46 -6.49
C CYS A 210 -9.86 -6.13 -7.11
N SER A 211 -10.72 -5.49 -6.34
CA SER A 211 -12.02 -5.00 -6.78
C SER A 211 -12.30 -3.60 -6.25
N GLY A 212 -13.21 -2.86 -6.90
CA GLY A 212 -13.53 -1.49 -6.54
C GLY A 212 -12.33 -0.57 -6.70
N VAL A 213 -11.71 -0.18 -5.60
CA VAL A 213 -10.57 0.76 -5.59
C VAL A 213 -9.30 0.09 -5.06
N SER A 214 -8.18 0.35 -5.70
CA SER A 214 -6.84 0.07 -5.19
C SER A 214 -5.90 1.23 -5.50
N ARG A 215 -4.73 1.28 -4.84
CA ARG A 215 -3.67 2.25 -5.12
C ARG A 215 -2.34 1.52 -5.28
N SER A 216 -1.71 1.71 -6.42
CA SER A 216 -0.35 1.23 -6.67
C SER A 216 0.66 2.32 -6.36
N ASP A 217 1.66 2.00 -5.54
CA ASP A 217 2.76 2.88 -5.19
C ASP A 217 4.01 2.46 -6.00
N LEU A 218 4.62 3.42 -6.73
CA LEU A 218 5.71 3.17 -7.66
C LEU A 218 6.90 4.11 -7.41
N ARG A 219 8.08 3.69 -7.87
CA ARG A 219 9.27 4.55 -7.97
C ARG A 219 9.70 4.67 -9.42
N TYR A 220 10.07 5.89 -9.82
CA TYR A 220 10.61 6.18 -11.15
C TYR A 220 11.98 6.82 -11.08
N ASP A 221 12.99 6.07 -11.50
CA ASP A 221 14.35 6.57 -11.70
C ASP A 221 14.47 7.12 -13.12
N ALA A 222 14.44 8.44 -13.25
CA ALA A 222 14.52 9.12 -14.53
C ALA A 222 15.91 9.06 -15.18
N VAL A 223 16.96 8.77 -14.41
CA VAL A 223 18.34 8.68 -14.93
C VAL A 223 18.53 7.38 -15.71
N ASN A 224 17.99 6.28 -15.18
CA ASN A 224 18.11 4.95 -15.76
C ASN A 224 16.85 4.49 -16.50
N ASP A 225 15.80 5.32 -16.56
CA ASP A 225 14.45 5.01 -17.06
C ASP A 225 13.85 3.73 -16.45
N ILE A 226 14.01 3.57 -15.15
CA ILE A 226 13.51 2.43 -14.40
C ILE A 226 12.22 2.81 -13.69
N LEU A 227 11.12 2.12 -14.00
CA LEU A 227 9.83 2.25 -13.32
C LEU A 227 9.49 0.94 -12.61
N VAL A 228 9.33 0.98 -11.30
CA VAL A 228 9.16 -0.19 -10.43
C VAL A 228 7.93 0.00 -9.56
N LEU A 229 7.11 -1.03 -9.42
CA LEU A 229 5.98 -1.05 -8.49
C LEU A 229 6.45 -1.58 -7.14
N LEU A 230 6.18 -0.83 -6.08
CA LEU A 230 6.60 -1.16 -4.71
C LEU A 230 5.57 -2.01 -3.99
N GLU A 231 4.29 -1.58 -4.02
CA GLU A 231 3.18 -2.23 -3.32
C GLU A 231 1.83 -1.81 -3.93
N VAL A 232 0.79 -2.56 -3.60
CA VAL A 232 -0.62 -2.26 -3.91
C VAL A 232 -1.41 -2.22 -2.61
N ASN A 233 -2.18 -1.15 -2.45
CA ASN A 233 -3.06 -0.90 -1.30
C ASN A 233 -4.52 -0.93 -1.73
#